data_dbecaedc557fc71ed667451311b445a1
#
_entry.id   dbecaedc557fc71ed667451311b445a1
#
_cell.length_a   1.000
_cell.length_b   1.000
_cell.length_c   1.000
_cell.angle_alpha   90.00
_cell.angle_beta   90.00
_cell.angle_gamma   90.00
#
_symmetry.space_group_name_H-M   'P 1'
#
loop_
_entity.id
_entity.type
_entity.pdbx_description
1 polymer ?
#
loop_
_entity_poly.entity_id
_entity_poly.type
_entity_poly.pdbx_seq_one_letter_code
_entity_poly.pdbx_strand_id
1 'polypeptide(L)'
;MLLNNQPATVRTSAATAATTVALTATLGIAAASWVVAVRQMNGMDMGAATQLGSFAFFVALWVAMMAAMMLPGAAPAVVRRADASGRVRAVPLFVGSYLAVWTLVGVAVYALYRPHGYLAAGAVVVAAGVNELTPLKRHFRGRCRASVRSGFEFGLCCVGSSIGLMLMLVALGVMSVTWMSVIAVIVVAQKLLPTKTAIDVPLALAIIGLGTLIVIAPRVVPGLTPPM
;
A
#
# COMPACT_ATOMS: atom_id res chain seq x y z
N MET A 1 -3.70 -43.47 6.37
CA MET A 1 -4.90 -43.36 5.49
C MET A 1 -6.18 -43.26 6.33
N LEU A 2 -6.24 -42.36 7.35
CA LEU A 2 -7.36 -42.29 8.35
C LEU A 2 -7.80 -40.87 8.70
N LEU A 3 -7.68 -39.85 7.79
CA LEU A 3 -8.01 -38.45 8.11
C LEU A 3 -9.13 -37.85 7.23
N ASN A 4 -9.98 -38.64 6.61
CA ASN A 4 -10.97 -38.13 5.65
C ASN A 4 -12.45 -38.26 6.07
N ASN A 5 -12.77 -38.52 7.34
CA ASN A 5 -14.15 -38.73 7.83
C ASN A 5 -14.64 -37.65 8.81
N GLN A 6 -14.21 -36.40 8.68
CA GLN A 6 -14.86 -35.32 9.41
C GLN A 6 -16.15 -34.91 8.67
N PRO A 7 -17.27 -34.75 9.39
CA PRO A 7 -18.53 -34.33 8.79
C PRO A 7 -18.40 -32.93 8.16
N ALA A 8 -19.05 -32.71 7.05
CA ALA A 8 -18.98 -31.49 6.23
C ALA A 8 -19.25 -30.20 7.07
N THR A 9 -20.14 -30.30 8.06
CA THR A 9 -20.48 -29.20 8.99
C THR A 9 -19.30 -28.77 9.86
N VAL A 10 -18.44 -29.69 10.31
CA VAL A 10 -17.26 -29.34 11.13
C VAL A 10 -16.17 -28.72 10.26
N ARG A 11 -16.02 -29.13 9.02
CA ARG A 11 -15.10 -28.52 8.05
C ARG A 11 -15.49 -27.09 7.68
N THR A 12 -16.78 -26.83 7.45
CA THR A 12 -17.28 -25.49 7.14
C THR A 12 -17.12 -24.53 8.33
N SER A 13 -17.42 -24.95 9.55
CA SER A 13 -17.24 -24.07 10.73
C SER A 13 -15.77 -23.80 11.03
N ALA A 14 -14.88 -24.77 10.87
CA ALA A 14 -13.43 -24.57 11.05
C ALA A 14 -12.84 -23.62 9.99
N ALA A 15 -13.26 -23.73 8.73
CA ALA A 15 -12.84 -22.83 7.65
C ALA A 15 -13.32 -21.40 7.92
N THR A 16 -14.59 -21.23 8.29
CA THR A 16 -15.16 -19.92 8.64
C THR A 16 -14.41 -19.28 9.82
N ALA A 17 -14.10 -20.05 10.86
CA ALA A 17 -13.33 -19.55 12.01
C ALA A 17 -11.92 -19.11 11.59
N ALA A 18 -11.21 -19.89 10.77
CA ALA A 18 -9.87 -19.55 10.29
C ALA A 18 -9.88 -18.27 9.45
N THR A 19 -10.87 -18.10 8.58
CA THR A 19 -11.07 -16.90 7.77
C THR A 19 -11.34 -15.67 8.62
N THR A 20 -12.22 -15.79 9.61
CA THR A 20 -12.54 -14.68 10.52
C THR A 20 -11.31 -14.26 11.31
N VAL A 21 -10.57 -15.21 11.89
CA VAL A 21 -9.32 -14.93 12.63
C VAL A 21 -8.28 -14.27 11.72
N ALA A 22 -8.10 -14.76 10.49
CA ALA A 22 -7.17 -14.20 9.54
C ALA A 22 -7.52 -12.74 9.17
N LEU A 23 -8.79 -12.47 8.93
CA LEU A 23 -9.28 -11.13 8.61
C LEU A 23 -9.12 -10.18 9.80
N THR A 24 -9.57 -10.59 10.98
CA THR A 24 -9.50 -9.77 12.20
C THR A 24 -8.05 -9.45 12.56
N ALA A 25 -7.16 -10.44 12.50
CA ALA A 25 -5.73 -10.25 12.77
C ALA A 25 -5.10 -9.28 11.74
N THR A 26 -5.40 -9.44 10.46
CA THR A 26 -4.86 -8.57 9.39
C THR A 26 -5.32 -7.12 9.55
N LEU A 27 -6.61 -6.90 9.81
CA LEU A 27 -7.15 -5.56 10.02
C LEU A 27 -6.70 -4.97 11.37
N GLY A 28 -6.56 -5.79 12.41
CA GLY A 28 -6.00 -5.37 13.71
C GLY A 28 -4.55 -4.89 13.59
N ILE A 29 -3.72 -5.62 12.85
CA ILE A 29 -2.33 -5.20 12.56
C ILE A 29 -2.33 -3.88 11.77
N ALA A 30 -3.19 -3.74 10.76
CA ALA A 30 -3.30 -2.50 10.00
C ALA A 30 -3.70 -1.32 10.89
N ALA A 31 -4.70 -1.48 11.75
CA ALA A 31 -5.15 -0.44 12.68
C ALA A 31 -4.05 -0.05 13.69
N ALA A 32 -3.38 -1.04 14.30
CA ALA A 32 -2.25 -0.78 15.19
C ALA A 32 -1.11 -0.05 14.47
N SER A 33 -0.81 -0.45 13.23
CA SER A 33 0.20 0.19 12.39
C SER A 33 -0.17 1.63 12.05
N TRP A 34 -1.45 1.94 11.83
CA TRP A 34 -1.95 3.32 11.68
C TRP A 34 -1.66 4.16 12.93
N VAL A 35 -1.96 3.64 14.12
CA VAL A 35 -1.71 4.36 15.38
C VAL A 35 -0.20 4.63 15.55
N VAL A 36 0.65 3.64 15.27
CA VAL A 36 2.10 3.79 15.36
C VAL A 36 2.60 4.82 14.36
N ALA A 37 2.20 4.71 13.08
CA ALA A 37 2.62 5.61 12.02
C ALA A 37 2.23 7.07 12.34
N VAL A 38 0.95 7.31 12.69
CA VAL A 38 0.47 8.66 13.02
C VAL A 38 1.21 9.25 14.22
N ARG A 39 1.43 8.47 15.29
CA ARG A 39 2.16 8.95 16.48
C ARG A 39 3.61 9.31 16.16
N GLN A 40 4.27 8.53 15.32
CA GLN A 40 5.67 8.80 14.94
C GLN A 40 5.81 9.94 13.93
N MET A 41 4.79 10.17 13.10
CA MET A 41 4.80 11.24 12.08
C MET A 41 4.31 12.59 12.62
N ASN A 42 3.68 12.62 13.79
CA ASN A 42 3.23 13.87 14.39
C ASN A 42 4.41 14.84 14.62
N GLY A 43 4.32 16.02 14.02
CA GLY A 43 5.37 17.06 14.11
C GLY A 43 6.52 16.89 13.11
N MET A 44 6.49 15.88 12.23
CA MET A 44 7.53 15.63 11.22
C MET A 44 7.12 16.02 9.80
N ASP A 45 5.96 16.63 9.62
CA ASP A 45 5.46 16.99 8.28
C ASP A 45 6.21 18.21 7.72
N MET A 46 7.34 17.95 7.07
CA MET A 46 8.18 18.96 6.41
C MET A 46 8.03 18.94 4.88
N GLY A 47 6.99 18.27 4.36
CA GLY A 47 6.69 18.20 2.94
C GLY A 47 7.80 17.55 2.11
N ALA A 48 8.03 18.09 0.91
CA ALA A 48 9.03 17.58 -0.03
C ALA A 48 10.49 17.72 0.48
N ALA A 49 10.73 18.56 1.49
CA ALA A 49 12.05 18.76 2.10
C ALA A 49 12.32 17.83 3.30
N THR A 50 11.44 16.87 3.57
CA THR A 50 11.56 15.93 4.69
C THR A 50 12.87 15.17 4.64
N GLN A 51 13.64 15.19 5.74
CA GLN A 51 14.78 14.32 5.92
C GLN A 51 14.33 12.97 6.49
N LEU A 52 14.82 11.87 5.92
CA LEU A 52 14.38 10.51 6.26
C LEU A 52 14.83 10.03 7.65
N GLY A 53 15.71 10.78 8.31
CA GLY A 53 16.28 10.37 9.59
C GLY A 53 17.24 9.17 9.51
N SER A 54 17.43 8.44 10.61
CA SER A 54 18.29 7.25 10.62
C SER A 54 17.66 6.11 9.82
N PHE A 55 18.49 5.27 9.22
CA PHE A 55 18.05 4.11 8.43
C PHE A 55 17.09 3.19 9.20
N ALA A 56 17.44 2.86 10.44
CA ALA A 56 16.61 1.97 11.27
C ALA A 56 15.23 2.58 11.56
N PHE A 57 15.20 3.87 11.91
CA PHE A 57 13.95 4.59 12.15
C PHE A 57 13.09 4.63 10.88
N PHE A 58 13.69 4.99 9.75
CA PHE A 58 12.98 5.05 8.47
C PHE A 58 12.38 3.69 8.10
N VAL A 59 13.17 2.60 8.17
CA VAL A 59 12.68 1.26 7.83
C VAL A 59 11.54 0.84 8.75
N ALA A 60 11.64 1.07 10.05
CA ALA A 60 10.59 0.73 11.00
C ALA A 60 9.30 1.51 10.69
N LEU A 61 9.41 2.83 10.46
CA LEU A 61 8.29 3.68 10.10
C LEU A 61 7.69 3.27 8.74
N TRP A 62 8.54 2.99 7.74
CA TRP A 62 8.10 2.54 6.42
C TRP A 62 7.30 1.23 6.49
N VAL A 63 7.77 0.24 7.26
CA VAL A 63 7.05 -1.02 7.45
C VAL A 63 5.69 -0.78 8.11
N ALA A 64 5.64 0.07 9.14
CA ALA A 64 4.38 0.44 9.77
C ALA A 64 3.42 1.12 8.78
N MET A 65 3.91 2.08 7.99
CA MET A 65 3.12 2.74 6.94
C MET A 65 2.59 1.74 5.91
N MET A 66 3.46 0.85 5.42
CA MET A 66 3.06 -0.16 4.44
C MET A 66 2.06 -1.15 5.01
N ALA A 67 2.22 -1.58 6.26
CA ALA A 67 1.23 -2.41 6.93
C ALA A 67 -0.12 -1.69 7.06
N ALA A 68 -0.12 -0.43 7.50
CA ALA A 68 -1.32 0.38 7.66
C ALA A 68 -2.10 0.56 6.35
N MET A 69 -1.41 0.90 5.26
CA MET A 69 -2.03 1.25 3.97
C MET A 69 -2.36 0.04 3.11
N MET A 70 -1.50 -0.98 3.14
CA MET A 70 -1.55 -2.07 2.16
C MET A 70 -2.27 -3.31 2.65
N LEU A 71 -2.26 -3.60 3.97
CA LEU A 71 -2.91 -4.80 4.51
C LEU A 71 -4.44 -4.78 4.32
N PRO A 72 -5.17 -3.66 4.48
CA PRO A 72 -6.60 -3.65 4.23
C PRO A 72 -6.94 -4.07 2.79
N GLY A 73 -6.17 -3.61 1.82
CA GLY A 73 -6.32 -4.02 0.42
C GLY A 73 -5.84 -5.46 0.12
N ALA A 74 -4.99 -6.04 0.97
CA ALA A 74 -4.52 -7.42 0.86
C ALA A 74 -5.46 -8.41 1.56
N ALA A 75 -6.38 -7.94 2.42
CA ALA A 75 -7.27 -8.79 3.20
C ALA A 75 -8.00 -9.86 2.37
N PRO A 76 -8.57 -9.59 1.17
CA PRO A 76 -9.19 -10.63 0.36
C PRO A 76 -8.21 -11.74 -0.08
N ALA A 77 -6.95 -11.41 -0.31
CA ALA A 77 -5.93 -12.41 -0.66
C ALA A 77 -5.52 -13.25 0.55
N VAL A 78 -5.41 -12.64 1.72
CA VAL A 78 -5.16 -13.32 3.00
C VAL A 78 -6.27 -14.32 3.32
N VAL A 79 -7.53 -13.91 3.15
CA VAL A 79 -8.70 -14.77 3.34
C VAL A 79 -8.64 -15.96 2.39
N ARG A 80 -8.49 -15.71 1.08
CA ARG A 80 -8.35 -16.82 0.10
C ARG A 80 -7.19 -17.76 0.44
N ARG A 81 -6.11 -17.24 0.99
CA ARG A 81 -4.96 -18.06 1.41
C ARG A 81 -5.29 -18.91 2.64
N ALA A 82 -6.00 -18.36 3.62
CA ALA A 82 -6.47 -19.08 4.79
C ALA A 82 -7.40 -20.24 4.38
N ASP A 83 -8.37 -19.96 3.50
CA ASP A 83 -9.32 -20.94 3.00
C ASP A 83 -8.61 -22.07 2.20
N ALA A 84 -7.73 -21.70 1.28
CA ALA A 84 -7.02 -22.66 0.44
C ALA A 84 -6.06 -23.57 1.22
N SER A 85 -5.47 -23.06 2.31
CA SER A 85 -4.52 -23.83 3.12
C SER A 85 -5.17 -24.64 4.23
N GLY A 86 -6.36 -24.26 4.67
CA GLY A 86 -7.01 -24.81 5.86
C GLY A 86 -6.20 -24.63 7.16
N ARG A 87 -5.16 -23.79 7.12
CA ARG A 87 -4.20 -23.59 8.23
C ARG A 87 -3.97 -22.13 8.53
N VAL A 88 -4.33 -21.68 9.71
CA VAL A 88 -4.09 -20.30 10.18
C VAL A 88 -2.58 -19.93 10.14
N ARG A 89 -1.69 -20.90 10.34
CA ARG A 89 -0.23 -20.68 10.27
C ARG A 89 0.31 -20.24 8.90
N ALA A 90 -0.42 -20.44 7.82
CA ALA A 90 -0.04 -19.96 6.48
C ALA A 90 -0.20 -18.42 6.33
N VAL A 91 -1.04 -17.80 7.16
CA VAL A 91 -1.33 -16.37 7.12
C VAL A 91 -0.13 -15.51 7.54
N PRO A 92 0.53 -15.76 8.69
CA PRO A 92 1.72 -15.00 9.10
C PRO A 92 2.84 -15.07 8.06
N LEU A 93 3.08 -16.23 7.46
CA LEU A 93 4.09 -16.39 6.42
C LEU A 93 3.73 -15.61 5.15
N PHE A 94 2.46 -15.60 4.77
CA PHE A 94 1.98 -14.83 3.62
C PHE A 94 2.12 -13.31 3.88
N VAL A 95 1.66 -12.82 5.02
CA VAL A 95 1.75 -11.40 5.39
C VAL A 95 3.21 -10.98 5.57
N GLY A 96 4.03 -11.81 6.25
CA GLY A 96 5.45 -11.54 6.46
C GLY A 96 6.23 -11.43 5.14
N SER A 97 6.05 -12.38 4.21
CA SER A 97 6.70 -12.33 2.89
C SER A 97 6.19 -11.16 2.04
N TYR A 98 4.93 -10.80 2.15
CA TYR A 98 4.35 -9.61 1.52
C TYR A 98 4.99 -8.32 2.04
N LEU A 99 5.10 -8.15 3.36
CA LEU A 99 5.73 -6.98 3.97
C LEU A 99 7.23 -6.94 3.71
N ALA A 100 7.91 -8.11 3.60
CA ALA A 100 9.32 -8.15 3.23
C ALA A 100 9.58 -7.54 1.85
N VAL A 101 8.71 -7.78 0.86
CA VAL A 101 8.80 -7.13 -0.45
C VAL A 101 8.70 -5.60 -0.30
N TRP A 102 7.74 -5.11 0.50
CA TRP A 102 7.60 -3.68 0.73
C TRP A 102 8.77 -3.09 1.54
N THR A 103 9.38 -3.87 2.43
CA THR A 103 10.60 -3.46 3.15
C THR A 103 11.76 -3.26 2.16
N LEU A 104 11.93 -4.17 1.18
CA LEU A 104 12.94 -4.01 0.13
C LEU A 104 12.71 -2.74 -0.71
N VAL A 105 11.45 -2.44 -1.03
CA VAL A 105 11.10 -1.17 -1.69
C VAL A 105 11.48 0.03 -0.81
N GLY A 106 11.22 -0.03 0.49
CA GLY A 106 11.61 1.02 1.44
C GLY A 106 13.13 1.22 1.50
N VAL A 107 13.90 0.14 1.54
CA VAL A 107 15.37 0.20 1.49
C VAL A 107 15.84 0.87 0.20
N ALA A 108 15.24 0.53 -0.94
CA ALA A 108 15.56 1.16 -2.23
C ALA A 108 15.18 2.66 -2.22
N VAL A 109 14.01 3.01 -1.67
CA VAL A 109 13.60 4.41 -1.51
C VAL A 109 14.61 5.15 -0.65
N TYR A 110 15.01 4.62 0.51
CA TYR A 110 16.00 5.27 1.38
C TYR A 110 17.34 5.51 0.67
N ALA A 111 17.82 4.52 -0.09
CA ALA A 111 19.09 4.62 -0.80
C ALA A 111 19.05 5.63 -1.95
N LEU A 112 17.93 5.72 -2.65
CA LEU A 112 17.75 6.56 -3.84
C LEU A 112 17.17 7.94 -3.54
N TYR A 113 16.59 8.13 -2.35
CA TYR A 113 15.95 9.38 -2.00
C TYR A 113 16.95 10.53 -2.01
N ARG A 114 16.55 11.61 -2.65
CA ARG A 114 17.24 12.89 -2.60
C ARG A 114 16.22 13.98 -2.29
N PRO A 115 16.52 14.92 -1.39
CA PRO A 115 15.68 16.10 -1.20
C PRO A 115 15.44 16.78 -2.56
N HIS A 116 14.20 17.07 -2.86
CA HIS A 116 13.81 17.58 -4.17
C HIS A 116 12.85 18.76 -4.02
N GLY A 117 12.85 19.64 -5.02
CA GLY A 117 11.95 20.79 -5.05
C GLY A 117 10.57 20.45 -5.62
N TYR A 118 9.65 21.41 -5.53
CA TYR A 118 8.27 21.25 -5.99
C TYR A 118 8.13 20.89 -7.48
N LEU A 119 9.07 21.30 -8.35
CA LEU A 119 9.06 20.94 -9.77
C LEU A 119 9.26 19.43 -9.96
N ALA A 120 10.22 18.85 -9.26
CA ALA A 120 10.45 17.41 -9.32
C ALA A 120 9.29 16.64 -8.69
N ALA A 121 8.74 17.11 -7.57
CA ALA A 121 7.56 16.54 -6.94
C ALA A 121 6.37 16.54 -7.91
N GLY A 122 6.07 17.67 -8.54
CA GLY A 122 5.01 17.78 -9.55
C GLY A 122 5.21 16.86 -10.74
N ALA A 123 6.44 16.77 -11.26
CA ALA A 123 6.77 15.86 -12.37
C ALA A 123 6.53 14.38 -11.99
N VAL A 124 6.93 13.96 -10.77
CA VAL A 124 6.69 12.60 -10.28
C VAL A 124 5.19 12.33 -10.12
N VAL A 125 4.42 13.31 -9.63
CA VAL A 125 2.95 13.18 -9.50
C VAL A 125 2.29 13.06 -10.87
N VAL A 126 2.69 13.86 -11.87
CA VAL A 126 2.20 13.71 -13.25
C VAL A 126 2.55 12.33 -13.80
N ALA A 127 3.79 11.88 -13.62
CA ALA A 127 4.21 10.55 -14.07
C ALA A 127 3.42 9.43 -13.39
N ALA A 128 3.10 9.57 -12.08
CA ALA A 128 2.23 8.65 -11.36
C ALA A 128 0.82 8.60 -11.96
N GLY A 129 0.24 9.76 -12.30
CA GLY A 129 -1.05 9.82 -12.98
C GLY A 129 -1.05 9.18 -14.37
N VAL A 130 0.01 9.40 -15.16
CA VAL A 130 0.18 8.71 -16.46
C VAL A 130 0.31 7.19 -16.25
N ASN A 131 1.04 6.75 -15.21
CA ASN A 131 1.16 5.33 -14.88
C ASN A 131 -0.20 4.68 -14.58
N GLU A 132 -1.17 5.42 -14.02
CA GLU A 132 -2.54 4.91 -13.79
C GLU A 132 -3.23 4.45 -15.07
N LEU A 133 -2.90 5.05 -16.21
CA LEU A 133 -3.49 4.75 -17.53
C LEU A 133 -2.77 3.58 -18.24
N THR A 134 -1.61 3.17 -17.77
CA THR A 134 -0.79 2.16 -18.45
C THR A 134 -1.43 0.77 -18.46
N PRO A 135 -1.30 0.03 -19.58
CA PRO A 135 -1.72 -1.37 -19.63
C PRO A 135 -0.93 -2.24 -18.66
N LEU A 136 0.31 -1.87 -18.36
CA LEU A 136 1.19 -2.55 -17.40
C LEU A 136 0.56 -2.60 -16.00
N LYS A 137 0.04 -1.47 -15.52
CA LYS A 137 -0.67 -1.41 -14.24
C LYS A 137 -1.89 -2.32 -14.22
N ARG A 138 -2.68 -2.30 -15.29
CA ARG A 138 -3.86 -3.17 -15.42
C ARG A 138 -3.48 -4.65 -15.40
N HIS A 139 -2.38 -5.01 -16.06
CA HIS A 139 -1.83 -6.37 -16.03
C HIS A 139 -1.46 -6.81 -14.61
N PHE A 140 -0.70 -5.99 -13.85
CA PHE A 140 -0.34 -6.30 -12.47
C PHE A 140 -1.56 -6.39 -11.55
N ARG A 141 -2.55 -5.49 -11.70
CA ARG A 141 -3.80 -5.58 -10.93
C ARG A 141 -4.55 -6.89 -11.20
N GLY A 142 -4.59 -7.36 -12.45
CA GLY A 142 -5.16 -8.65 -12.81
C GLY A 142 -4.43 -9.81 -12.15
N ARG A 143 -3.09 -9.80 -12.21
CA ARG A 143 -2.24 -10.82 -11.56
C ARG A 143 -2.40 -10.86 -10.04
N CYS A 144 -2.48 -9.70 -9.37
CA CYS A 144 -2.73 -9.63 -7.93
C CYS A 144 -4.03 -10.32 -7.52
N ARG A 145 -5.07 -10.28 -8.36
CA ARG A 145 -6.34 -10.95 -8.08
C ARG A 145 -6.26 -12.47 -8.27
N ALA A 146 -5.44 -12.93 -9.20
CA ALA A 146 -5.28 -14.36 -9.52
C ALA A 146 -4.24 -15.04 -8.60
N SER A 147 -3.21 -14.31 -8.15
CA SER A 147 -2.11 -14.89 -7.38
C SER A 147 -2.49 -15.10 -5.92
N VAL A 148 -2.56 -16.37 -5.51
CA VAL A 148 -2.81 -16.79 -4.12
C VAL A 148 -1.68 -17.70 -3.61
N ARG A 149 -0.67 -17.98 -4.44
CA ARG A 149 0.35 -18.99 -4.13
C ARG A 149 1.32 -18.55 -3.04
N SER A 150 1.85 -17.33 -3.10
CA SER A 150 2.77 -16.84 -2.08
C SER A 150 2.56 -15.35 -1.81
N GLY A 151 2.87 -14.91 -0.58
CA GLY A 151 2.86 -13.49 -0.23
C GLY A 151 3.92 -12.69 -0.98
N PHE A 152 5.02 -13.33 -1.38
CA PHE A 152 6.07 -12.71 -2.16
C PHE A 152 5.59 -12.34 -3.57
N GLU A 153 5.00 -13.29 -4.31
CA GLU A 153 4.43 -13.02 -5.64
C GLU A 153 3.33 -11.96 -5.57
N PHE A 154 2.45 -12.07 -4.56
CA PHE A 154 1.42 -11.08 -4.32
C PHE A 154 2.04 -9.70 -4.04
N GLY A 155 3.13 -9.63 -3.27
CA GLY A 155 3.88 -8.42 -2.99
C GLY A 155 4.44 -7.78 -4.27
N LEU A 156 5.10 -8.55 -5.11
CA LEU A 156 5.64 -8.05 -6.39
C LEU A 156 4.54 -7.50 -7.31
N CYS A 157 3.43 -8.23 -7.43
CA CYS A 157 2.28 -7.75 -8.20
C CYS A 157 1.68 -6.48 -7.59
N CYS A 158 1.63 -6.39 -6.25
CA CYS A 158 1.14 -5.22 -5.54
C CYS A 158 2.05 -4.01 -5.78
N VAL A 159 3.37 -4.19 -5.70
CA VAL A 159 4.34 -3.14 -6.04
C VAL A 159 4.12 -2.66 -7.47
N GLY A 160 4.09 -3.57 -8.45
CA GLY A 160 3.88 -3.21 -9.86
C GLY A 160 2.57 -2.46 -10.12
N SER A 161 1.52 -2.74 -9.34
CA SER A 161 0.22 -2.05 -9.47
C SER A 161 0.13 -0.73 -8.70
N SER A 162 0.96 -0.51 -7.68
CA SER A 162 0.85 0.63 -6.75
C SER A 162 2.09 1.52 -6.73
N ILE A 163 3.15 1.19 -7.48
CA ILE A 163 4.42 1.92 -7.42
C ILE A 163 4.27 3.40 -7.76
N GLY A 164 3.42 3.75 -8.73
CA GLY A 164 3.17 5.16 -9.08
C GLY A 164 2.62 5.94 -7.88
N LEU A 165 1.64 5.39 -7.17
CA LEU A 165 1.06 6.04 -5.97
C LEU A 165 2.07 6.11 -4.82
N MET A 166 2.96 5.10 -4.70
CA MET A 166 4.01 5.14 -3.68
C MET A 166 5.08 6.17 -3.99
N LEU A 167 5.49 6.31 -5.26
CA LEU A 167 6.39 7.38 -5.69
C LEU A 167 5.75 8.77 -5.50
N MET A 168 4.46 8.89 -5.77
CA MET A 168 3.70 10.09 -5.47
C MET A 168 3.74 10.42 -3.97
N LEU A 169 3.53 9.43 -3.08
CA LEU A 169 3.64 9.63 -1.63
C LEU A 169 5.04 10.13 -1.23
N VAL A 170 6.09 9.52 -1.78
CA VAL A 170 7.47 9.93 -1.51
C VAL A 170 7.74 11.35 -1.99
N ALA A 171 7.19 11.73 -3.15
CA ALA A 171 7.37 13.06 -3.74
C ALA A 171 6.61 14.16 -3.00
N LEU A 172 5.40 13.86 -2.48
CA LEU A 172 4.57 14.83 -1.75
C LEU A 172 4.98 15.00 -0.28
N GLY A 173 5.76 14.05 0.24
CA GLY A 173 6.21 14.02 1.62
C GLY A 173 5.89 12.67 2.24
N VAL A 174 6.92 11.84 2.34
CA VAL A 174 6.81 10.46 2.82
C VAL A 174 6.27 10.37 4.26
N MET A 175 6.42 11.44 5.04
CA MET A 175 5.97 11.51 6.44
C MET A 175 4.70 12.35 6.62
N SER A 176 3.98 12.65 5.54
CA SER A 176 2.71 13.38 5.63
C SER A 176 1.54 12.42 5.88
N VAL A 177 0.90 12.55 7.05
CA VAL A 177 -0.29 11.76 7.42
C VAL A 177 -1.43 12.01 6.44
N THR A 178 -1.59 13.25 5.96
CA THR A 178 -2.64 13.63 5.01
C THR A 178 -2.48 12.85 3.70
N TRP A 179 -1.30 12.91 3.08
CA TRP A 179 -1.04 12.20 1.83
C TRP A 179 -1.07 10.69 2.00
N MET A 180 -0.56 10.18 3.13
CA MET A 180 -0.67 8.77 3.49
C MET A 180 -2.13 8.31 3.52
N SER A 181 -3.03 9.09 4.14
CA SER A 181 -4.46 8.76 4.24
C SER A 181 -5.13 8.77 2.87
N VAL A 182 -4.91 9.80 2.06
CA VAL A 182 -5.49 9.91 0.72
C VAL A 182 -5.04 8.73 -0.16
N ILE A 183 -3.76 8.45 -0.18
CA ILE A 183 -3.21 7.36 -1.00
C ILE A 183 -3.67 5.99 -0.49
N ALA A 184 -3.78 5.80 0.84
CA ALA A 184 -4.33 4.57 1.42
C ALA A 184 -5.76 4.29 0.92
N VAL A 185 -6.63 5.30 0.95
CA VAL A 185 -8.00 5.19 0.44
C VAL A 185 -8.01 4.83 -1.04
N ILE A 186 -7.20 5.51 -1.86
CA ILE A 186 -7.09 5.23 -3.30
C ILE A 186 -6.64 3.78 -3.53
N VAL A 187 -5.59 3.33 -2.85
CA VAL A 187 -5.05 1.97 -3.01
C VAL A 187 -6.07 0.91 -2.59
N VAL A 188 -6.75 1.10 -1.45
CA VAL A 188 -7.78 0.18 -0.97
C VAL A 188 -8.94 0.14 -1.97
N ALA A 189 -9.43 1.29 -2.42
CA ALA A 189 -10.49 1.38 -3.42
C ALA A 189 -10.10 0.65 -4.72
N GLN A 190 -8.89 0.87 -5.23
CA GLN A 190 -8.40 0.19 -6.44
C GLN A 190 -8.26 -1.33 -6.28
N LYS A 191 -7.98 -1.82 -5.08
CA LYS A 191 -7.86 -3.26 -4.82
C LYS A 191 -9.22 -3.94 -4.63
N LEU A 192 -10.16 -3.26 -4.01
CA LEU A 192 -11.50 -3.81 -3.73
C LEU A 192 -12.43 -3.66 -4.95
N LEU A 193 -12.36 -2.53 -5.64
CA LEU A 193 -13.22 -2.27 -6.81
C LEU A 193 -12.71 -2.98 -8.06
N PRO A 194 -13.63 -3.43 -8.94
CA PRO A 194 -13.25 -3.99 -10.24
C PRO A 194 -12.51 -2.94 -11.08
N THR A 195 -11.59 -3.42 -11.93
CA THR A 195 -10.88 -2.57 -12.90
C THR A 195 -11.86 -2.08 -13.95
N LYS A 196 -12.40 -0.88 -13.76
CA LYS A 196 -13.27 -0.22 -14.74
C LYS A 196 -12.59 1.05 -15.22
N THR A 197 -12.48 1.24 -16.52
CA THR A 197 -11.94 2.46 -17.14
C THR A 197 -12.63 3.72 -16.63
N ALA A 198 -13.92 3.62 -16.31
CA ALA A 198 -14.72 4.71 -15.75
C ALA A 198 -14.23 5.22 -14.38
N ILE A 199 -13.44 4.45 -13.63
CA ILE A 199 -12.87 4.85 -12.35
C ILE A 199 -11.39 5.22 -12.51
N ASP A 200 -10.66 4.46 -13.31
CA ASP A 200 -9.21 4.64 -13.48
C ASP A 200 -8.87 5.93 -14.22
N VAL A 201 -9.67 6.32 -15.23
CA VAL A 201 -9.44 7.55 -16.01
C VAL A 201 -9.66 8.82 -15.20
N PRO A 202 -10.79 9.04 -14.51
CA PRO A 202 -10.96 10.22 -13.66
C PRO A 202 -9.90 10.34 -12.57
N LEU A 203 -9.51 9.22 -11.97
CA LEU A 203 -8.46 9.21 -10.97
C LEU A 203 -7.11 9.62 -11.56
N ALA A 204 -6.75 9.10 -12.73
CA ALA A 204 -5.52 9.47 -13.40
C ALA A 204 -5.50 10.97 -13.76
N LEU A 205 -6.61 11.49 -14.27
CA LEU A 205 -6.74 12.93 -14.60
C LEU A 205 -6.65 13.79 -13.34
N ALA A 206 -7.26 13.38 -12.24
CA ALA A 206 -7.15 14.08 -10.96
C ALA A 206 -5.70 14.12 -10.44
N ILE A 207 -4.96 13.01 -10.55
CA ILE A 207 -3.54 12.95 -10.16
C ILE A 207 -2.68 13.81 -11.09
N ILE A 208 -2.90 13.77 -12.42
CA ILE A 208 -2.19 14.62 -13.37
C ILE A 208 -2.49 16.10 -13.10
N GLY A 209 -3.77 16.44 -12.86
CA GLY A 209 -4.18 17.80 -12.50
C GLY A 209 -3.51 18.28 -11.20
N LEU A 210 -3.43 17.43 -10.19
CA LEU A 210 -2.71 17.73 -8.95
C LEU A 210 -1.22 17.97 -9.23
N GLY A 211 -0.56 17.13 -10.01
CA GLY A 211 0.85 17.30 -10.36
C GLY A 211 1.10 18.61 -11.13
N THR A 212 0.20 18.96 -12.05
CA THR A 212 0.26 20.22 -12.77
C THR A 212 0.05 21.42 -11.84
N LEU A 213 -0.90 21.31 -10.89
CA LEU A 213 -1.15 22.34 -9.89
C LEU A 213 0.09 22.56 -9.00
N ILE A 214 0.78 21.48 -8.61
CA ILE A 214 2.02 21.57 -7.83
C ILE A 214 3.10 22.36 -8.57
N VAL A 215 3.21 22.18 -9.89
CA VAL A 215 4.19 22.89 -10.70
C VAL A 215 3.84 24.40 -10.82
N ILE A 216 2.56 24.70 -11.03
CA ILE A 216 2.11 26.09 -11.31
C ILE A 216 1.90 26.88 -10.01
N ALA A 217 1.33 26.26 -8.99
CA ALA A 217 0.92 26.91 -7.74
C ALA A 217 1.24 26.05 -6.48
N PRO A 218 2.53 25.82 -6.17
CA PRO A 218 2.94 24.90 -5.10
C PRO A 218 2.41 25.31 -3.71
N ARG A 219 2.12 26.60 -3.49
CA ARG A 219 1.60 27.13 -2.22
C ARG A 219 0.16 26.70 -1.91
N VAL A 220 -0.60 26.28 -2.92
CA VAL A 220 -2.00 25.86 -2.76
C VAL A 220 -2.09 24.42 -2.23
N VAL A 221 -1.04 23.63 -2.41
CA VAL A 221 -1.03 22.22 -2.03
C VAL A 221 -0.47 22.08 -0.60
N PRO A 222 -1.27 21.57 0.35
CA PRO A 222 -0.84 21.42 1.74
C PRO A 222 0.35 20.47 1.87
N GLY A 223 1.30 20.81 2.74
CA GLY A 223 2.46 19.98 3.05
C GLY A 223 3.63 20.08 2.07
N LEU A 224 3.56 20.87 0.98
CA LEU A 224 4.65 21.04 0.02
C LEU A 224 5.62 22.17 0.41
N THR A 225 5.13 23.20 1.05
CA THR A 225 5.93 24.31 1.55
C THR A 225 5.91 24.29 3.07
N PRO A 226 7.07 24.45 3.76
CA PRO A 226 7.08 24.58 5.22
C PRO A 226 6.17 25.74 5.63
N PRO A 227 5.44 25.64 6.76
CA PRO A 227 4.76 26.79 7.32
C PRO A 227 5.81 27.86 7.64
N MET A 228 5.57 29.09 7.15
CA MET A 228 6.40 30.26 7.51
C MET A 228 6.16 30.64 8.96
#